data_15045a2fc85587eca468a5cf23fa97c5
#
_entry.id   15045a2fc85587eca468a5cf23fa97c5
#
_cell.length_a   1.000
_cell.length_b   1.000
_cell.length_c   1.000
_cell.angle_alpha   90.00
_cell.angle_beta   90.00
_cell.angle_gamma   90.00
#
_symmetry.space_group_name_H-M   'P 1'
#
loop_
_entity.id
_entity.type
_entity.pdbx_description
1 polymer ?
#
loop_
_entity_poly.entity_id
_entity_poly.type
_entity_poly.pdbx_seq_one_letter_code
_entity_poly.pdbx_strand_id
1 'polypeptide(L)'
;MLVGTDAAELRPQDALLAREQAGLRWHRCLRCDDWVALPAPRAPTRRYPPERGEIAIPLRGRALRDKIVLRLIAVDRALHFLILGTLGIAVLAFVAHEANLRDSFYLVLTDLQGGVAGGPVQNTGHVGILHELDRLFSLRSGTLREVGWALVAYGLLEGIESVGLWLTKRWAEYLTFLATTILLPLEVYEIVHRRSALKIIGFLINLAIVIYLLFAKRLFGLRGGGAAEKAKRASDMSWEAIERATPGG
;
A
#
# COMPACT_ATOMS: atom_id res chain seq x y z
N MET A 1 -13.80 10.06 16.68
CA MET A 1 -13.69 9.99 18.16
C MET A 1 -14.53 11.10 18.71
N LEU A 2 -15.58 10.75 19.46
CA LEU A 2 -16.44 11.68 20.18
C LEU A 2 -15.95 11.75 21.64
N VAL A 3 -16.11 12.90 22.27
CA VAL A 3 -15.67 13.14 23.66
C VAL A 3 -16.88 13.59 24.48
N GLY A 4 -16.91 13.20 25.76
CA GLY A 4 -17.95 13.63 26.71
C GLY A 4 -19.33 13.00 26.45
N THR A 5 -19.40 11.89 25.71
CA THR A 5 -20.65 11.16 25.48
C THR A 5 -21.21 10.51 26.76
N ASP A 6 -20.35 10.36 27.78
CA ASP A 6 -20.63 9.78 29.10
C ASP A 6 -20.79 10.82 30.21
N ALA A 7 -20.74 12.12 29.90
CA ALA A 7 -20.87 13.21 30.86
C ALA A 7 -22.34 13.53 31.17
N ALA A 8 -22.65 13.77 32.46
CA ALA A 8 -23.99 14.18 32.87
C ALA A 8 -24.36 15.58 32.38
N GLU A 9 -23.43 16.52 32.54
CA GLU A 9 -23.63 17.95 32.29
C GLU A 9 -22.57 18.47 31.32
N LEU A 10 -22.90 19.52 30.55
CA LEU A 10 -21.95 20.26 29.71
C LEU A 10 -21.71 21.65 30.30
N ARG A 11 -20.45 22.08 30.31
CA ARG A 11 -20.06 23.43 30.72
C ARG A 11 -19.96 24.34 29.46
N PRO A 12 -20.05 25.67 29.59
CA PRO A 12 -19.86 26.59 28.47
C PRO A 12 -18.53 26.37 27.71
N GLN A 13 -17.46 26.00 28.43
CA GLN A 13 -16.14 25.71 27.87
C GLN A 13 -16.10 24.41 27.03
N ASP A 14 -17.08 23.52 27.21
CA ASP A 14 -17.18 22.27 26.48
C ASP A 14 -17.86 22.43 25.12
N ALA A 15 -18.38 23.63 24.77
CA ALA A 15 -19.11 23.93 23.54
C ALA A 15 -18.33 23.64 22.25
N LEU A 16 -16.99 23.58 22.32
CA LEU A 16 -16.15 23.16 21.20
C LEU A 16 -16.27 21.64 20.91
N LEU A 17 -16.58 20.85 21.92
CA LEU A 17 -16.61 19.38 21.90
C LEU A 17 -18.04 18.84 21.83
N ALA A 18 -18.93 19.47 22.61
CA ALA A 18 -20.32 19.07 22.69
C ALA A 18 -21.19 20.27 23.04
N ARG A 19 -22.41 20.31 22.48
CA ARG A 19 -23.39 21.35 22.76
C ARG A 19 -24.79 20.74 22.79
N GLU A 20 -25.69 21.34 23.57
CA GLU A 20 -27.08 20.96 23.61
C GLU A 20 -27.90 21.91 22.72
N GLN A 21 -28.66 21.36 21.80
CA GLN A 21 -29.53 22.11 20.92
C GLN A 21 -30.75 21.27 20.54
N ALA A 22 -31.94 21.87 20.63
CA ALA A 22 -33.22 21.22 20.30
C ALA A 22 -33.46 19.88 21.03
N GLY A 23 -33.09 19.81 22.30
CA GLY A 23 -33.29 18.58 23.12
C GLY A 23 -32.34 17.42 22.81
N LEU A 24 -31.39 17.63 21.91
CA LEU A 24 -30.34 16.68 21.57
C LEU A 24 -28.98 17.21 21.97
N ARG A 25 -28.08 16.29 22.29
CA ARG A 25 -26.69 16.61 22.57
C ARG A 25 -25.85 16.31 21.34
N TRP A 26 -25.24 17.35 20.77
CA TRP A 26 -24.38 17.26 19.59
C TRP A 26 -22.94 17.13 20.03
N HIS A 27 -22.28 16.06 19.59
CA HIS A 27 -20.86 15.79 19.86
C HIS A 27 -20.04 15.97 18.59
N ARG A 28 -18.95 16.70 18.69
CA ARG A 28 -18.00 16.89 17.60
C ARG A 28 -17.05 15.70 17.47
N CYS A 29 -16.90 15.19 16.27
CA CYS A 29 -15.88 14.19 15.98
C CYS A 29 -14.52 14.88 15.83
N LEU A 30 -13.59 14.65 16.76
CA LEU A 30 -12.24 15.26 16.73
C LEU A 30 -11.39 14.83 15.52
N ARG A 31 -11.83 13.87 14.71
CA ARG A 31 -11.12 13.40 13.52
C ARG A 31 -11.58 14.10 12.24
N CYS A 32 -12.89 14.26 12.04
CA CYS A 32 -13.49 14.76 10.80
C CYS A 32 -14.23 16.08 10.95
N ASP A 33 -14.33 16.60 12.17
CA ASP A 33 -15.07 17.81 12.56
C ASP A 33 -16.59 17.75 12.39
N ASP A 34 -17.15 16.61 11.99
CA ASP A 34 -18.59 16.42 11.91
C ASP A 34 -19.26 16.41 13.27
N TRP A 35 -20.48 16.89 13.32
CA TRP A 35 -21.33 16.90 14.50
C TRP A 35 -22.33 15.76 14.46
N VAL A 36 -22.32 14.93 15.51
CA VAL A 36 -23.19 13.77 15.66
C VAL A 36 -24.17 14.01 16.81
N ALA A 37 -25.47 13.97 16.51
CA ALA A 37 -26.51 14.08 17.52
C ALA A 37 -26.68 12.74 18.26
N LEU A 38 -26.57 12.78 19.57
CA LEU A 38 -26.80 11.65 20.45
C LEU A 38 -27.78 12.06 21.57
N PRO A 39 -28.58 11.13 22.09
CA PRO A 39 -29.34 11.39 23.32
C PRO A 39 -28.39 11.59 24.50
N ALA A 40 -28.82 12.35 25.51
CA ALA A 40 -28.07 12.43 26.74
C ALA A 40 -27.89 11.04 27.39
N PRO A 41 -26.74 10.76 28.02
CA PRO A 41 -26.47 9.44 28.57
C PRO A 41 -27.46 9.11 29.72
N ARG A 42 -28.05 7.92 29.68
CA ARG A 42 -28.97 7.46 30.73
C ARG A 42 -28.24 7.11 32.04
N ALA A 43 -26.99 6.68 31.94
CA ALA A 43 -26.13 6.34 33.08
C ALA A 43 -24.75 7.05 32.86
N PRO A 44 -24.64 8.32 33.24
CA PRO A 44 -23.37 9.05 33.07
C PRO A 44 -22.32 8.48 34.02
N THR A 45 -21.10 8.32 33.54
CA THR A 45 -19.95 7.83 34.31
C THR A 45 -19.14 8.96 34.93
N ARG A 46 -19.34 10.20 34.44
CA ARG A 46 -18.70 11.41 34.94
C ARG A 46 -19.67 12.58 34.92
N ARG A 47 -19.39 13.58 35.75
CA ARG A 47 -20.21 14.77 35.80
C ARG A 47 -20.00 15.67 34.59
N TYR A 48 -18.77 15.95 34.22
CA TYR A 48 -18.39 16.81 33.09
C TYR A 48 -17.50 16.09 32.10
N PRO A 49 -17.43 16.54 30.81
CA PRO A 49 -16.42 16.08 29.87
C PRO A 49 -15.00 16.20 30.41
N PRO A 50 -14.03 15.40 29.94
CA PRO A 50 -12.65 15.51 30.35
C PRO A 50 -12.06 16.87 29.95
N GLU A 51 -11.10 17.34 30.73
CA GLU A 51 -10.37 18.56 30.43
C GLU A 51 -9.54 18.43 29.13
N ARG A 52 -9.29 19.55 28.44
CA ARG A 52 -8.52 19.56 27.17
C ARG A 52 -7.16 18.85 27.27
N GLY A 53 -6.50 18.95 28.41
CA GLY A 53 -5.21 18.31 28.66
C GLY A 53 -5.28 16.78 28.78
N GLU A 54 -6.45 16.22 29.08
CA GLU A 54 -6.68 14.79 29.19
C GLU A 54 -7.09 14.15 27.85
N ILE A 55 -7.43 14.97 26.86
CA ILE A 55 -7.93 14.51 25.58
C ILE A 55 -6.78 14.38 24.58
N ALA A 56 -6.45 13.16 24.20
CA ALA A 56 -5.53 12.90 23.11
C ALA A 56 -6.23 13.17 21.76
N ILE A 57 -5.79 14.22 21.06
CA ILE A 57 -6.31 14.56 19.74
C ILE A 57 -5.91 13.47 18.74
N PRO A 58 -6.87 12.83 18.04
CA PRO A 58 -6.57 11.78 17.07
C PRO A 58 -5.88 12.38 15.83
N LEU A 59 -5.19 11.51 15.07
CA LEU A 59 -4.67 11.91 13.77
C LEU A 59 -5.79 12.43 12.88
N ARG A 60 -5.60 13.65 12.33
CA ARG A 60 -6.59 14.35 11.52
C ARG A 60 -5.92 15.09 10.36
N GLY A 61 -6.71 15.61 9.44
CA GLY A 61 -6.23 16.45 8.35
C GLY A 61 -5.17 15.77 7.48
N ARG A 62 -4.08 16.47 7.19
CA ARG A 62 -2.99 15.97 6.36
C ARG A 62 -2.27 14.79 6.99
N ALA A 63 -2.04 14.81 8.30
CA ALA A 63 -1.34 13.73 9.00
C ALA A 63 -2.07 12.39 8.86
N LEU A 64 -3.41 12.41 8.87
CA LEU A 64 -4.23 11.22 8.62
C LEU A 64 -4.13 10.76 7.16
N ARG A 65 -4.25 11.68 6.19
CA ARG A 65 -4.12 11.35 4.76
C ARG A 65 -2.76 10.75 4.44
N ASP A 66 -1.70 11.36 4.92
CA ASP A 66 -0.33 10.87 4.69
C ASP A 66 -0.15 9.46 5.24
N LYS A 67 -0.71 9.17 6.42
CA LYS A 67 -0.69 7.82 6.99
C LYS A 67 -1.47 6.82 6.13
N ILE A 68 -2.63 7.21 5.60
CA ILE A 68 -3.44 6.35 4.72
C ILE A 68 -2.69 6.08 3.42
N VAL A 69 -2.14 7.11 2.78
CA VAL A 69 -1.40 6.97 1.52
C VAL A 69 -0.16 6.08 1.72
N LEU A 70 0.62 6.27 2.79
CA LEU A 70 1.76 5.40 3.08
C LEU A 70 1.35 3.95 3.29
N ARG A 71 0.21 3.69 3.92
CA ARG A 71 -0.31 2.34 4.08
C ARG A 71 -0.80 1.72 2.76
N LEU A 72 -1.40 2.52 1.87
CA LEU A 72 -1.74 2.04 0.53
C LEU A 72 -0.50 1.66 -0.26
N ILE A 73 0.55 2.49 -0.22
CA ILE A 73 1.85 2.16 -0.82
C ILE A 73 2.44 0.89 -0.17
N ALA A 74 2.35 0.76 1.15
CA ALA A 74 2.83 -0.45 1.85
C ALA A 74 2.09 -1.71 1.41
N VAL A 75 0.78 -1.65 1.19
CA VAL A 75 0.00 -2.78 0.65
C VAL A 75 0.42 -3.11 -0.77
N ASP A 76 0.61 -2.12 -1.62
CA ASP A 76 1.12 -2.30 -2.98
C ASP A 76 2.48 -3.03 -2.96
N ARG A 77 3.44 -2.58 -2.13
CA ARG A 77 4.74 -3.24 -1.93
C ARG A 77 4.61 -4.66 -1.37
N ALA A 78 3.67 -4.90 -0.46
CA ALA A 78 3.39 -6.24 0.05
C ALA A 78 2.90 -7.20 -1.05
N LEU A 79 2.03 -6.72 -1.93
CA LEU A 79 1.56 -7.50 -3.08
C LEU A 79 2.71 -7.84 -4.04
N HIS A 80 3.57 -6.87 -4.36
CA HIS A 80 4.78 -7.11 -5.15
C HIS A 80 5.70 -8.13 -4.50
N PHE A 81 5.96 -8.01 -3.19
CA PHE A 81 6.73 -9.01 -2.42
C PHE A 81 6.15 -10.42 -2.58
N LEU A 82 4.84 -10.57 -2.41
CA LEU A 82 4.19 -11.88 -2.54
C LEU A 82 4.29 -12.43 -3.96
N ILE A 83 4.02 -11.60 -4.96
CA ILE A 83 4.04 -12.02 -6.37
C ILE A 83 5.47 -12.38 -6.80
N LEU A 84 6.43 -11.48 -6.57
CA LEU A 84 7.82 -11.68 -7.01
C LEU A 84 8.51 -12.78 -6.20
N GLY A 85 8.25 -12.84 -4.90
CA GLY A 85 8.78 -13.88 -4.03
C GLY A 85 8.28 -15.27 -4.42
N THR A 86 6.98 -15.44 -4.62
CA THR A 86 6.40 -16.71 -5.07
C THR A 86 6.87 -17.09 -6.46
N LEU A 87 6.92 -16.13 -7.39
CA LEU A 87 7.44 -16.37 -8.75
C LEU A 87 8.91 -16.76 -8.71
N GLY A 88 9.74 -16.06 -7.94
CA GLY A 88 11.16 -16.38 -7.80
C GLY A 88 11.37 -17.77 -7.21
N ILE A 89 10.63 -18.14 -6.16
CA ILE A 89 10.67 -19.49 -5.57
C ILE A 89 10.23 -20.54 -6.59
N ALA A 90 9.15 -20.25 -7.35
CA ALA A 90 8.67 -21.16 -8.38
C ALA A 90 9.70 -21.40 -9.47
N VAL A 91 10.40 -20.35 -9.95
CA VAL A 91 11.48 -20.46 -10.92
C VAL A 91 12.65 -21.28 -10.36
N LEU A 92 13.05 -21.06 -9.10
CA LEU A 92 14.12 -21.83 -8.46
C LEU A 92 13.74 -23.31 -8.26
N ALA A 93 12.50 -23.57 -7.85
CA ALA A 93 11.97 -24.94 -7.73
C ALA A 93 11.91 -25.64 -9.09
N PHE A 94 11.49 -24.92 -10.15
CA PHE A 94 11.51 -25.43 -11.51
C PHE A 94 12.93 -25.85 -11.92
N VAL A 95 13.92 -24.98 -11.75
CA VAL A 95 15.34 -25.28 -12.07
C VAL A 95 15.85 -26.48 -11.26
N ALA A 96 15.46 -26.59 -9.99
CA ALA A 96 15.88 -27.72 -9.14
C ALA A 96 15.30 -29.08 -9.57
N HIS A 97 14.12 -29.07 -10.22
CA HIS A 97 13.41 -30.28 -10.64
C HIS A 97 13.29 -30.39 -12.18
N GLU A 98 14.07 -29.59 -12.92
CA GLU A 98 13.99 -29.46 -14.39
C GLU A 98 13.98 -30.82 -15.09
N ALA A 99 14.88 -31.75 -14.73
CA ALA A 99 14.97 -33.07 -15.32
C ALA A 99 13.65 -33.87 -15.14
N ASN A 100 13.15 -33.94 -13.90
CA ASN A 100 11.93 -34.71 -13.59
C ASN A 100 10.68 -34.07 -14.20
N LEU A 101 10.60 -32.78 -14.25
CA LEU A 101 9.48 -32.03 -14.85
C LEU A 101 9.49 -32.16 -16.37
N ARG A 102 10.66 -32.13 -16.99
CA ARG A 102 10.86 -32.32 -18.42
C ARG A 102 10.44 -33.73 -18.86
N ASP A 103 10.89 -34.74 -18.13
CA ASP A 103 10.55 -36.14 -18.40
C ASP A 103 9.04 -36.36 -18.23
N SER A 104 8.45 -35.87 -17.15
CA SER A 104 7.02 -35.96 -16.91
C SER A 104 6.18 -35.23 -17.99
N PHE A 105 6.64 -34.06 -18.43
CA PHE A 105 6.00 -33.26 -19.46
C PHE A 105 6.01 -34.02 -20.82
N TYR A 106 7.15 -34.57 -21.21
CA TYR A 106 7.25 -35.33 -22.44
C TYR A 106 6.45 -36.65 -22.40
N LEU A 107 6.37 -37.32 -21.24
CA LEU A 107 5.50 -38.48 -21.05
C LEU A 107 4.01 -38.14 -21.24
N VAL A 108 3.54 -37.07 -20.59
CA VAL A 108 2.15 -36.62 -20.75
C VAL A 108 1.87 -36.17 -22.18
N LEU A 109 2.83 -35.48 -22.81
CA LEU A 109 2.69 -35.07 -24.22
C LEU A 109 2.58 -36.27 -25.16
N THR A 110 3.41 -37.29 -24.92
CA THR A 110 3.40 -38.54 -25.69
C THR A 110 2.09 -39.33 -25.50
N ASP A 111 1.59 -39.38 -24.27
CA ASP A 111 0.30 -40.01 -23.94
C ASP A 111 -0.89 -39.28 -24.58
N LEU A 112 -0.90 -37.95 -24.54
CA LEU A 112 -1.93 -37.14 -25.19
C LEU A 112 -1.89 -37.25 -26.71
N GLN A 113 -0.69 -37.35 -27.29
CA GLN A 113 -0.53 -37.51 -28.73
C GLN A 113 -0.83 -38.95 -29.19
N GLY A 114 -0.52 -39.95 -28.37
CA GLY A 114 -0.81 -41.35 -28.66
C GLY A 114 -2.28 -41.73 -28.44
N GLY A 115 -3.00 -41.06 -27.55
CA GLY A 115 -4.39 -41.37 -27.21
C GLY A 115 -5.46 -40.68 -28.08
N VAL A 116 -5.11 -39.61 -28.81
CA VAL A 116 -6.08 -38.80 -29.55
C VAL A 116 -5.93 -38.89 -31.09
N ALA A 117 -4.77 -39.33 -31.58
CA ALA A 117 -4.55 -39.39 -33.03
C ALA A 117 -3.69 -40.61 -33.39
N GLY A 118 -4.33 -41.67 -33.84
CA GLY A 118 -3.68 -42.80 -34.56
C GLY A 118 -3.17 -42.38 -35.94
N GLY A 119 -2.42 -41.27 -36.07
CA GLY A 119 -1.86 -40.81 -37.33
C GLY A 119 -0.51 -40.07 -37.10
N PRO A 120 0.38 -40.03 -38.14
CA PRO A 120 1.66 -39.38 -38.04
C PRO A 120 1.45 -37.89 -37.73
N VAL A 121 2.10 -37.42 -36.68
CA VAL A 121 2.06 -36.00 -36.22
C VAL A 121 2.58 -35.09 -37.34
N GLN A 122 1.67 -34.52 -38.12
CA GLN A 122 2.00 -33.36 -38.91
C GLN A 122 2.11 -32.16 -37.97
N ASN A 123 3.18 -31.38 -38.14
CA ASN A 123 3.48 -30.10 -37.44
C ASN A 123 2.24 -29.22 -37.32
N THR A 124 1.40 -29.45 -36.32
CA THR A 124 0.46 -28.43 -35.87
C THR A 124 1.27 -27.47 -34.99
N GLY A 125 1.53 -26.30 -35.54
CA GLY A 125 2.36 -25.27 -34.92
C GLY A 125 2.04 -25.13 -33.43
N HIS A 126 3.07 -25.13 -32.64
CA HIS A 126 3.01 -24.93 -31.18
C HIS A 126 2.36 -23.58 -30.87
N VAL A 127 1.03 -23.59 -30.84
CA VAL A 127 0.27 -22.36 -30.52
C VAL A 127 -0.09 -22.41 -29.04
N GLY A 128 0.29 -21.39 -28.31
CA GLY A 128 -0.12 -21.18 -26.91
C GLY A 128 0.89 -21.66 -25.86
N ILE A 129 0.37 -22.21 -24.78
CA ILE A 129 1.11 -22.57 -23.55
C ILE A 129 2.30 -23.52 -23.82
N LEU A 130 2.15 -24.46 -24.76
CA LEU A 130 3.19 -25.42 -25.12
C LEU A 130 4.44 -24.74 -25.71
N HIS A 131 4.26 -23.73 -26.55
CA HIS A 131 5.39 -22.98 -27.13
C HIS A 131 6.14 -22.17 -26.08
N GLU A 132 5.42 -21.58 -25.13
CA GLU A 132 6.06 -20.83 -24.05
C GLU A 132 6.79 -21.78 -23.07
N LEU A 133 6.26 -22.97 -22.81
CA LEU A 133 6.92 -23.99 -22.00
C LEU A 133 8.19 -24.54 -22.67
N ASP A 134 8.14 -24.84 -23.97
CA ASP A 134 9.32 -25.28 -24.73
C ASP A 134 10.41 -24.19 -24.75
N ARG A 135 10.01 -22.94 -24.85
CA ARG A 135 10.92 -21.79 -24.76
C ARG A 135 11.53 -21.67 -23.34
N LEU A 136 10.76 -21.92 -22.28
CA LEU A 136 11.28 -21.96 -20.92
C LEU A 136 12.29 -23.08 -20.72
N PHE A 137 12.01 -24.30 -21.25
CA PHE A 137 12.95 -25.42 -21.21
C PHE A 137 14.20 -25.21 -22.09
N SER A 138 14.15 -24.30 -23.06
CA SER A 138 15.29 -23.95 -23.91
C SER A 138 16.23 -22.93 -23.26
N LEU A 139 15.81 -22.24 -22.18
CA LEU A 139 16.64 -21.32 -21.45
C LEU A 139 17.69 -22.08 -20.62
N ARG A 140 18.89 -21.55 -20.59
CA ARG A 140 19.99 -22.13 -19.79
C ARG A 140 19.61 -22.09 -18.30
N SER A 141 19.67 -23.26 -17.63
CA SER A 141 19.33 -23.40 -16.19
C SER A 141 20.10 -22.40 -15.28
N GLY A 142 21.31 -22.05 -15.67
CA GLY A 142 22.09 -20.99 -15.00
C GLY A 142 21.38 -19.64 -15.01
N THR A 143 20.92 -19.20 -16.18
CA THR A 143 20.21 -17.91 -16.33
C THR A 143 18.88 -17.91 -15.57
N LEU A 144 18.11 -19.01 -15.62
CA LEU A 144 16.88 -19.13 -14.85
C LEU A 144 17.12 -19.04 -13.34
N ARG A 145 18.19 -19.66 -12.85
CA ARG A 145 18.58 -19.58 -11.44
C ARG A 145 18.96 -18.17 -11.03
N GLU A 146 19.72 -17.46 -11.85
CA GLU A 146 20.04 -16.02 -11.61
C GLU A 146 18.77 -15.17 -11.56
N VAL A 147 17.88 -15.34 -12.52
CA VAL A 147 16.57 -14.65 -12.54
C VAL A 147 15.73 -15.00 -11.31
N GLY A 148 15.66 -16.27 -10.92
CA GLY A 148 14.94 -16.71 -9.73
C GLY A 148 15.46 -16.03 -8.46
N TRP A 149 16.79 -16.00 -8.27
CA TRP A 149 17.39 -15.30 -7.13
C TRP A 149 17.19 -13.78 -7.19
N ALA A 150 17.28 -13.17 -8.36
CA ALA A 150 17.01 -11.75 -8.53
C ALA A 150 15.56 -11.39 -8.15
N LEU A 151 14.59 -12.21 -8.55
CA LEU A 151 13.19 -12.04 -8.18
C LEU A 151 12.97 -12.17 -6.67
N VAL A 152 13.57 -13.17 -6.04
CA VAL A 152 13.50 -13.37 -4.58
C VAL A 152 14.12 -12.17 -3.86
N ALA A 153 15.32 -11.75 -4.25
CA ALA A 153 16.03 -10.64 -3.62
C ALA A 153 15.24 -9.32 -3.76
N TYR A 154 14.72 -9.06 -4.97
CA TYR A 154 13.90 -7.87 -5.20
C TYR A 154 12.56 -7.95 -4.45
N GLY A 155 11.91 -9.11 -4.43
CA GLY A 155 10.72 -9.32 -3.60
C GLY A 155 10.99 -9.05 -2.12
N LEU A 156 12.11 -9.55 -1.56
CA LEU A 156 12.48 -9.26 -0.17
C LEU A 156 12.68 -7.77 0.09
N LEU A 157 13.28 -7.04 -0.84
CA LEU A 157 13.41 -5.57 -0.75
C LEU A 157 12.04 -4.91 -0.64
N GLU A 158 11.10 -5.27 -1.49
CA GLU A 158 9.71 -4.78 -1.47
C GLU A 158 9.00 -5.12 -0.14
N GLY A 159 9.25 -6.32 0.42
CA GLY A 159 8.74 -6.72 1.74
C GLY A 159 9.27 -5.85 2.87
N ILE A 160 10.56 -5.54 2.87
CA ILE A 160 11.21 -4.65 3.84
C ILE A 160 10.63 -3.23 3.71
N GLU A 161 10.46 -2.72 2.49
CA GLU A 161 9.82 -1.42 2.23
C GLU A 161 8.39 -1.39 2.77
N SER A 162 7.60 -2.43 2.49
CA SER A 162 6.23 -2.56 2.97
C SER A 162 6.12 -2.43 4.48
N VAL A 163 6.92 -3.20 5.23
CA VAL A 163 6.94 -3.13 6.70
C VAL A 163 7.36 -1.74 7.18
N GLY A 164 8.40 -1.18 6.61
CA GLY A 164 8.89 0.16 6.97
C GLY A 164 7.86 1.27 6.72
N LEU A 165 7.17 1.24 5.57
CA LEU A 165 6.12 2.19 5.22
C LEU A 165 4.88 2.01 6.11
N TRP A 166 4.48 0.78 6.41
CA TRP A 166 3.38 0.50 7.32
C TRP A 166 3.62 1.08 8.71
N LEU A 167 4.85 0.95 9.20
CA LEU A 167 5.31 1.55 10.46
C LEU A 167 5.64 3.05 10.33
N THR A 168 5.39 3.65 9.17
CA THR A 168 5.65 5.08 8.89
C THR A 168 7.10 5.50 9.19
N LYS A 169 8.05 4.60 8.90
CA LYS A 169 9.48 4.86 9.11
C LYS A 169 10.05 5.67 7.94
N ARG A 170 10.76 6.72 8.27
CA ARG A 170 11.31 7.64 7.27
C ARG A 170 12.33 7.03 6.32
N TRP A 171 13.16 6.10 6.83
CA TRP A 171 14.11 5.37 5.99
C TRP A 171 13.42 4.59 4.85
N ALA A 172 12.23 4.03 5.12
CA ALA A 172 11.46 3.30 4.11
C ALA A 172 10.94 4.24 3.01
N GLU A 173 10.54 5.47 3.34
CA GLU A 173 10.14 6.49 2.36
C GLU A 173 11.29 6.80 1.39
N TYR A 174 12.55 6.92 1.90
CA TYR A 174 13.74 7.12 1.06
C TYR A 174 14.07 5.90 0.22
N LEU A 175 13.99 4.70 0.82
CA LEU A 175 14.28 3.44 0.13
C LEU A 175 13.31 3.22 -1.02
N THR A 176 12.01 3.34 -0.76
CA THR A 176 10.95 3.21 -1.79
C THR A 176 11.13 4.27 -2.89
N PHE A 177 11.41 5.53 -2.52
CA PHE A 177 11.68 6.56 -3.51
C PHE A 177 12.84 6.19 -4.43
N LEU A 178 13.96 5.76 -3.85
CA LEU A 178 15.17 5.44 -4.61
C LEU A 178 14.96 4.21 -5.50
N ALA A 179 14.44 3.11 -4.92
CA ALA A 179 14.20 1.87 -5.65
C ALA A 179 13.23 2.10 -6.83
N THR A 180 12.10 2.77 -6.56
CA THR A 180 11.12 3.06 -7.63
C THR A 180 11.69 3.98 -8.69
N THR A 181 12.44 5.03 -8.31
CA THR A 181 13.03 5.97 -9.28
C THR A 181 14.04 5.29 -10.21
N ILE A 182 14.84 4.34 -9.69
CA ILE A 182 15.80 3.57 -10.50
C ILE A 182 15.09 2.66 -11.51
N LEU A 183 13.90 2.15 -11.17
CA LEU A 183 13.14 1.26 -12.05
C LEU A 183 12.30 1.98 -13.10
N LEU A 184 11.90 3.24 -12.88
CA LEU A 184 11.10 4.00 -13.84
C LEU A 184 11.67 4.01 -15.28
N PRO A 185 12.99 4.20 -15.54
CA PRO A 185 13.52 4.12 -16.88
C PRO A 185 13.34 2.77 -17.54
N LEU A 186 13.45 1.67 -16.77
CA LEU A 186 13.23 0.32 -17.26
C LEU A 186 11.76 0.10 -17.64
N GLU A 187 10.82 0.58 -16.82
CA GLU A 187 9.39 0.52 -17.12
C GLU A 187 9.03 1.29 -18.38
N VAL A 188 9.62 2.49 -18.58
CA VAL A 188 9.46 3.26 -19.84
C VAL A 188 9.98 2.45 -21.02
N TYR A 189 11.18 1.87 -20.92
CA TYR A 189 11.75 1.05 -21.97
C TYR A 189 10.82 -0.13 -22.34
N GLU A 190 10.27 -0.83 -21.34
CA GLU A 190 9.35 -1.94 -21.56
C GLU A 190 8.03 -1.51 -22.22
N ILE A 191 7.47 -0.36 -21.83
CA ILE A 191 6.23 0.18 -22.42
C ILE A 191 6.43 0.53 -23.89
N VAL A 192 7.59 1.11 -24.24
CA VAL A 192 7.92 1.47 -25.63
C VAL A 192 8.01 0.23 -26.51
N HIS A 193 8.61 -0.86 -26.01
CA HIS A 193 8.82 -2.08 -26.80
C HIS A 193 7.61 -3.01 -26.81
N ARG A 194 6.83 -3.09 -25.70
CA ARG A 194 5.66 -3.97 -25.58
C ARG A 194 4.55 -3.24 -24.82
N ARG A 195 3.70 -2.55 -25.56
CA ARG A 195 2.56 -1.82 -24.98
C ARG A 195 1.56 -2.78 -24.35
N SER A 196 1.28 -2.57 -23.07
CA SER A 196 0.23 -3.28 -22.32
C SER A 196 -0.45 -2.29 -21.37
N ALA A 197 -1.76 -2.38 -21.26
CA ALA A 197 -2.51 -1.55 -20.33
C ALA A 197 -2.03 -1.71 -18.88
N LEU A 198 -1.72 -2.94 -18.47
CA LEU A 198 -1.20 -3.22 -17.11
C LEU A 198 0.15 -2.55 -16.85
N LYS A 199 1.07 -2.54 -17.84
CA LYS A 199 2.37 -1.88 -17.70
C LYS A 199 2.23 -0.36 -17.59
N ILE A 200 1.32 0.22 -18.36
CA ILE A 200 1.04 1.66 -18.29
C ILE A 200 0.45 2.03 -16.93
N ILE A 201 -0.50 1.26 -16.43
CA ILE A 201 -1.09 1.47 -15.09
C ILE A 201 -0.03 1.34 -14.01
N GLY A 202 0.81 0.30 -14.03
CA GLY A 202 1.91 0.09 -13.08
C GLY A 202 2.87 1.28 -13.08
N PHE A 203 3.32 1.72 -14.26
CA PHE A 203 4.17 2.90 -14.40
C PHE A 203 3.55 4.16 -13.81
N LEU A 204 2.26 4.41 -14.08
CA LEU A 204 1.57 5.58 -13.56
C LEU A 204 1.46 5.55 -12.03
N ILE A 205 1.23 4.37 -11.44
CA ILE A 205 1.24 4.18 -9.98
C ILE A 205 2.62 4.48 -9.42
N ASN A 206 3.68 3.88 -9.96
CA ASN A 206 5.07 4.09 -9.52
C ASN A 206 5.49 5.56 -9.65
N LEU A 207 5.15 6.21 -10.75
CA LEU A 207 5.40 7.64 -10.97
C LEU A 207 4.66 8.50 -9.93
N ALA A 208 3.39 8.19 -9.65
CA ALA A 208 2.60 8.89 -8.63
C ALA A 208 3.20 8.72 -7.22
N ILE A 209 3.71 7.53 -6.88
CA ILE A 209 4.41 7.25 -5.63
C ILE A 209 5.66 8.13 -5.51
N VAL A 210 6.50 8.17 -6.55
CA VAL A 210 7.72 9.00 -6.57
C VAL A 210 7.39 10.47 -6.39
N ILE A 211 6.41 10.99 -7.13
CA ILE A 211 5.96 12.39 -7.02
C ILE A 211 5.42 12.66 -5.61
N TYR A 212 4.60 11.78 -5.06
CA TYR A 212 4.06 11.93 -3.72
C TYR A 212 5.16 11.97 -2.65
N LEU A 213 6.09 11.01 -2.67
CA LEU A 213 7.18 10.95 -1.71
C LEU A 213 8.09 12.19 -1.81
N LEU A 214 8.39 12.64 -3.01
CA LEU A 214 9.25 13.79 -3.23
C LEU A 214 8.62 15.08 -2.72
N PHE A 215 7.37 15.37 -3.10
CA PHE A 215 6.74 16.66 -2.86
C PHE A 215 5.89 16.70 -1.58
N ALA A 216 5.06 15.70 -1.33
CA ALA A 216 4.18 15.68 -0.17
C ALA A 216 4.94 15.36 1.13
N LYS A 217 5.88 14.40 1.07
CA LYS A 217 6.70 14.01 2.22
C LYS A 217 7.97 14.85 2.38
N ARG A 218 8.21 15.78 1.45
CA ARG A 218 9.34 16.71 1.53
C ARG A 218 10.68 16.01 1.71
N LEU A 219 10.89 14.93 0.96
CA LEU A 219 12.17 14.24 0.96
C LEU A 219 13.30 15.18 0.48
N PHE A 220 14.53 14.87 0.85
CA PHE A 220 15.73 15.63 0.46
C PHE A 220 15.72 17.12 0.84
N GLY A 221 15.01 17.49 1.92
CA GLY A 221 14.98 18.86 2.42
C GLY A 221 14.08 19.82 1.64
N LEU A 222 13.37 19.35 0.62
CA LEU A 222 12.42 20.16 -0.14
C LEU A 222 11.40 20.83 0.79
N ARG A 223 11.15 22.14 0.60
CA ARG A 223 10.18 22.92 1.39
C ARG A 223 10.38 22.81 2.91
N GLY A 224 11.63 22.71 3.39
CA GLY A 224 11.99 22.65 4.81
C GLY A 224 12.08 21.23 5.40
N GLY A 225 11.99 20.19 4.56
CA GLY A 225 12.26 18.81 4.95
C GLY A 225 11.44 18.28 6.12
N GLY A 226 12.03 17.35 6.88
CA GLY A 226 11.35 16.67 7.98
C GLY A 226 11.02 17.53 9.19
N ALA A 227 11.74 18.62 9.43
CA ALA A 227 11.42 19.53 10.52
C ALA A 227 10.11 20.28 10.23
N ALA A 228 9.96 20.80 9.02
CA ALA A 228 8.74 21.48 8.60
C ALA A 228 7.53 20.51 8.52
N GLU A 229 7.76 19.24 8.14
CA GLU A 229 6.72 18.21 8.16
C GLU A 229 6.25 17.95 9.61
N LYS A 230 7.18 17.77 10.55
CA LYS A 230 6.86 17.57 11.97
C LYS A 230 6.12 18.76 12.57
N ALA A 231 6.59 20.00 12.31
CA ALA A 231 5.95 21.21 12.79
C ALA A 231 4.51 21.34 12.27
N LYS A 232 4.30 21.07 10.98
CA LYS A 232 2.98 21.10 10.37
C LYS A 232 2.06 20.01 10.92
N ARG A 233 2.58 18.79 11.12
CA ARG A 233 1.84 17.71 11.76
C ARG A 233 1.42 18.07 13.18
N ALA A 234 2.32 18.67 13.97
CA ALA A 234 2.00 19.14 15.32
C ALA A 234 0.90 20.22 15.29
N SER A 235 0.98 21.17 14.35
CA SER A 235 -0.04 22.20 14.19
C SER A 235 -1.40 21.64 13.76
N ASP A 236 -1.45 20.63 12.89
CA ASP A 236 -2.70 19.99 12.47
C ASP A 236 -3.37 19.19 13.61
N MET A 237 -2.61 18.75 14.61
CA MET A 237 -3.07 18.00 15.79
C MET A 237 -3.20 18.88 17.05
N SER A 238 -3.22 20.19 16.91
CA SER A 238 -3.38 21.13 18.03
C SER A 238 -4.85 21.51 18.27
N TRP A 239 -5.15 22.00 19.45
CA TRP A 239 -6.46 22.57 19.79
C TRP A 239 -6.80 23.78 18.92
N GLU A 240 -5.82 24.59 18.56
CA GLU A 240 -5.98 25.71 17.63
C GLU A 240 -6.48 25.28 16.24
N ALA A 241 -6.07 24.08 15.77
CA ALA A 241 -6.58 23.54 14.53
C ALA A 241 -8.08 23.17 14.63
N ILE A 242 -8.50 22.69 15.81
CA ILE A 242 -9.90 22.37 16.09
C ILE A 242 -10.73 23.66 16.19
N GLU A 243 -10.21 24.67 16.85
CA GLU A 243 -10.87 25.98 16.98
C GLU A 243 -11.04 26.68 15.62
N ARG A 244 -9.99 26.69 14.80
CA ARG A 244 -10.05 27.28 13.43
C ARG A 244 -11.04 26.56 12.50
N ALA A 245 -11.24 25.27 12.69
CA ALA A 245 -12.17 24.50 11.89
C ALA A 245 -13.63 24.58 12.40
N THR A 246 -13.86 25.31 13.50
CA THR A 246 -15.22 25.59 13.97
C THR A 246 -15.81 26.69 13.10
N PRO A 247 -16.95 26.50 12.39
CA PRO A 247 -17.64 27.59 11.74
C PRO A 247 -17.92 28.66 12.79
N GLY A 248 -17.54 29.89 12.50
CA GLY A 248 -17.89 31.02 13.36
C GLY A 248 -19.37 31.02 13.63
N GLY A 249 -19.76 31.01 14.90
CA GLY A 249 -21.15 31.04 15.32
C GLY A 249 -21.81 32.36 15.02
#